data_4940c0698a41564c9baea99d2499562d
#
_entry.id   4940c0698a41564c9baea99d2499562d
#
_cell.length_a   1.000
_cell.length_b   1.000
_cell.length_c   1.000
_cell.angle_alpha   90.00
_cell.angle_beta   90.00
_cell.angle_gamma   90.00
#
_symmetry.space_group_name_H-M   'P 1'
#
loop_
_entity.id
_entity.type
_entity.pdbx_description
1 polymer ?
#
loop_
_entity_poly.entity_id
_entity_poly.type
_entity_poly.pdbx_seq_one_letter_code
_entity_poly.pdbx_strand_id
1 'polypeptide(L)'
;MYQQKGFTLIELIVVIVILAVLAVIAAPKFIDLTDDAEEAVFLGISAAFKSGVKLVHLSWIIRGDNQAVQDFIVISDPLTGGDLSVNSAGYPADTRGTSLTLNSKDDCLDVWRAVLNSQDALVTGDNSSDFEATYNGGNTCSYIYNKQVNLTVDYDSNSGDVTINNDD
;
A
#
# COMPACT_ATOMS: atom_id res chain seq x y z
N MET A 1 11.61 62.82 0.10
CA MET A 1 12.03 61.94 -0.99
C MET A 1 12.80 60.77 -0.41
N TYR A 2 12.22 59.57 -0.43
CA TYR A 2 12.94 58.36 -0.02
C TYR A 2 13.86 57.94 -1.16
N GLN A 3 15.17 57.90 -0.93
CA GLN A 3 16.14 57.37 -1.89
C GLN A 3 15.97 55.83 -1.92
N GLN A 4 15.51 55.28 -3.03
CA GLN A 4 15.53 53.84 -3.29
C GLN A 4 16.99 53.45 -3.56
N LYS A 5 17.56 52.65 -2.64
CA LYS A 5 18.87 52.02 -2.86
C LYS A 5 18.66 50.76 -3.68
N GLY A 6 19.22 50.74 -4.89
CA GLY A 6 19.22 49.56 -5.73
C GLY A 6 20.31 48.54 -5.31
N PHE A 7 20.09 47.25 -5.58
CA PHE A 7 21.08 46.18 -5.39
C PHE A 7 22.28 46.39 -6.33
N THR A 8 23.46 46.09 -5.83
CA THR A 8 24.65 46.03 -6.68
C THR A 8 24.75 44.67 -7.39
N LEU A 9 25.37 44.66 -8.58
CA LEU A 9 25.57 43.41 -9.35
C LEU A 9 26.42 42.42 -8.55
N ILE A 10 27.38 42.89 -7.76
CA ILE A 10 28.24 42.00 -6.97
C ILE A 10 27.49 41.35 -5.80
N GLU A 11 26.54 42.05 -5.18
CA GLU A 11 25.68 41.43 -4.14
C GLU A 11 24.86 40.30 -4.69
N LEU A 12 24.34 40.46 -5.92
CA LEU A 12 23.60 39.38 -6.57
C LEU A 12 24.50 38.17 -6.91
N ILE A 13 25.69 38.43 -7.46
CA ILE A 13 26.64 37.34 -7.85
C ILE A 13 27.08 36.57 -6.60
N VAL A 14 27.43 37.24 -5.51
CA VAL A 14 27.87 36.55 -4.28
C VAL A 14 26.75 35.66 -3.71
N VAL A 15 25.51 36.10 -3.74
CA VAL A 15 24.37 35.29 -3.25
C VAL A 15 24.17 34.05 -4.11
N ILE A 16 24.16 34.18 -5.43
CA ILE A 16 23.96 33.00 -6.30
C ILE A 16 25.11 31.99 -6.21
N VAL A 17 26.37 32.46 -6.01
CA VAL A 17 27.51 31.56 -5.79
C VAL A 17 27.37 30.79 -4.48
N ILE A 18 26.98 31.44 -3.39
CA ILE A 18 26.75 30.77 -2.10
C ILE A 18 25.59 29.75 -2.22
N LEU A 19 24.49 30.15 -2.84
CA LEU A 19 23.36 29.24 -3.06
C LEU A 19 23.72 28.03 -3.92
N ALA A 20 24.55 28.24 -4.96
CA ALA A 20 25.01 27.14 -5.82
C ALA A 20 25.86 26.12 -5.03
N VAL A 21 26.77 26.57 -4.17
CA VAL A 21 27.58 25.67 -3.34
C VAL A 21 26.71 24.91 -2.33
N LEU A 22 25.76 25.60 -1.69
CA LEU A 22 24.84 24.94 -0.73
C LEU A 22 23.92 23.93 -1.43
N ALA A 23 23.43 24.23 -2.65
CA ALA A 23 22.56 23.36 -3.41
C ALA A 23 23.23 22.01 -3.75
N VAL A 24 24.51 22.02 -4.10
CA VAL A 24 25.28 20.78 -4.43
C VAL A 24 25.37 19.85 -3.23
N ILE A 25 25.45 20.37 -2.01
CA ILE A 25 25.58 19.59 -0.78
C ILE A 25 24.20 19.13 -0.29
N ALA A 26 23.16 19.95 -0.49
CA ALA A 26 21.83 19.68 0.02
C ALA A 26 21.04 18.70 -0.86
N ALA A 27 21.21 18.72 -2.18
CA ALA A 27 20.43 17.91 -3.12
C ALA A 27 20.47 16.39 -2.83
N PRO A 28 21.62 15.73 -2.59
CA PRO A 28 21.66 14.30 -2.26
C PRO A 28 20.83 13.95 -1.01
N LYS A 29 20.89 14.78 0.01
CA LYS A 29 20.18 14.56 1.27
C LYS A 29 18.65 14.55 1.11
N PHE A 30 18.12 15.33 0.17
CA PHE A 30 16.67 15.34 -0.08
C PHE A 30 16.20 14.09 -0.83
N ILE A 31 17.05 13.48 -1.66
CA ILE A 31 16.74 12.23 -2.37
C ILE A 31 16.66 11.09 -1.34
N ASP A 32 17.67 10.92 -0.49
CA ASP A 32 17.68 9.91 0.57
C ASP A 32 16.44 10.01 1.48
N LEU A 33 16.03 11.22 1.86
CA LEU A 33 14.85 11.44 2.70
C LEU A 33 13.54 11.06 2.01
N THR A 34 13.47 11.14 0.68
CA THR A 34 12.29 10.73 -0.08
C THR A 34 12.15 9.21 -0.06
N ASP A 35 13.23 8.48 -0.26
CA ASP A 35 13.23 7.02 -0.25
C ASP A 35 12.87 6.48 1.14
N ASP A 36 13.44 7.03 2.21
CA ASP A 36 13.10 6.70 3.59
C ASP A 36 11.61 6.98 3.90
N ALA A 37 11.07 8.07 3.37
CA ALA A 37 9.65 8.42 3.56
C ALA A 37 8.72 7.47 2.81
N GLU A 38 9.09 7.04 1.60
CA GLU A 38 8.32 6.07 0.82
C GLU A 38 8.34 4.69 1.49
N GLU A 39 9.47 4.24 2.01
CA GLU A 39 9.56 3.01 2.80
C GLU A 39 8.69 3.08 4.06
N ALA A 40 8.71 4.19 4.78
CA ALA A 40 7.86 4.38 5.96
C ALA A 40 6.36 4.30 5.61
N VAL A 41 5.94 4.87 4.48
CA VAL A 41 4.55 4.77 3.97
C VAL A 41 4.21 3.33 3.63
N PHE A 42 5.08 2.63 2.89
CA PHE A 42 4.92 1.21 2.56
C PHE A 42 4.75 0.35 3.81
N LEU A 43 5.62 0.50 4.80
CA LEU A 43 5.55 -0.26 6.06
C LEU A 43 4.25 0.03 6.83
N GLY A 44 3.80 1.28 6.85
CA GLY A 44 2.55 1.69 7.48
C GLY A 44 1.33 1.01 6.84
N ILE A 45 1.23 1.05 5.51
CA ILE A 45 0.14 0.42 4.75
C ILE A 45 0.18 -1.11 4.91
N SER A 46 1.36 -1.71 4.80
CA SER A 46 1.56 -3.15 4.95
C SER A 46 1.17 -3.66 6.33
N ALA A 47 1.52 -2.91 7.38
CA ALA A 47 1.12 -3.21 8.76
C ALA A 47 -0.40 -3.06 8.96
N ALA A 48 -1.03 -2.07 8.32
CA ALA A 48 -2.48 -1.90 8.34
C ALA A 48 -3.18 -3.09 7.66
N PHE A 49 -2.71 -3.52 6.49
CA PHE A 49 -3.22 -4.70 5.79
C PHE A 49 -3.10 -5.96 6.66
N LYS A 50 -1.92 -6.23 7.22
CA LYS A 50 -1.69 -7.35 8.14
C LYS A 50 -2.63 -7.34 9.35
N SER A 51 -2.88 -6.17 9.91
CA SER A 51 -3.79 -5.99 11.04
C SER A 51 -5.23 -6.20 10.62
N GLY A 52 -5.64 -5.71 9.45
CA GLY A 52 -6.95 -5.90 8.87
C GLY A 52 -7.30 -7.38 8.63
N VAL A 53 -6.38 -8.13 8.02
CA VAL A 53 -6.52 -9.59 7.83
C VAL A 53 -6.77 -10.30 9.18
N LYS A 54 -6.01 -9.95 10.22
CA LYS A 54 -6.20 -10.50 11.57
C LYS A 54 -7.55 -10.14 12.17
N LEU A 55 -8.02 -8.91 11.98
CA LEU A 55 -9.32 -8.46 12.50
C LEU A 55 -10.48 -9.20 11.84
N VAL A 56 -10.40 -9.45 10.53
CA VAL A 56 -11.38 -10.26 9.80
C VAL A 56 -11.44 -11.67 10.39
N HIS A 57 -10.29 -12.31 10.56
CA HIS A 57 -10.21 -13.66 11.13
C HIS A 57 -10.72 -13.72 12.58
N LEU A 58 -10.36 -12.76 13.42
CA LEU A 58 -10.88 -12.67 14.78
C LEU A 58 -12.40 -12.52 14.80
N SER A 59 -12.96 -11.72 13.90
CA SER A 59 -14.42 -11.56 13.76
C SER A 59 -15.09 -12.87 13.38
N TRP A 60 -14.47 -13.64 12.48
CA TRP A 60 -14.95 -14.97 12.09
C TRP A 60 -14.94 -15.97 13.26
N ILE A 61 -13.86 -16.00 14.07
CA ILE A 61 -13.78 -16.83 15.28
C ILE A 61 -14.88 -16.45 16.28
N ILE A 62 -15.09 -15.15 16.52
CA ILE A 62 -16.09 -14.65 17.47
C ILE A 62 -17.51 -15.02 17.03
N ARG A 63 -17.82 -15.00 15.74
CA ARG A 63 -19.13 -15.42 15.21
C ARG A 63 -19.34 -16.93 15.30
N GLY A 64 -18.26 -17.72 15.38
CA GLY A 64 -18.34 -19.18 15.54
C GLY A 64 -18.74 -19.91 14.27
N ASP A 65 -18.52 -19.33 13.10
CA ASP A 65 -18.97 -19.87 11.81
C ASP A 65 -18.27 -21.18 11.43
N ASN A 66 -16.99 -21.34 11.73
CA ASN A 66 -16.15 -22.54 11.49
C ASN A 66 -16.20 -23.10 10.05
N GLN A 67 -16.59 -22.28 9.08
CA GLN A 67 -16.68 -22.61 7.65
C GLN A 67 -16.51 -21.35 6.81
N ALA A 68 -16.38 -21.52 5.51
CA ALA A 68 -16.36 -20.39 4.58
C ALA A 68 -17.70 -19.63 4.64
N VAL A 69 -17.64 -18.30 4.63
CA VAL A 69 -18.82 -17.43 4.73
C VAL A 69 -18.76 -16.38 3.60
N GLN A 70 -19.82 -16.37 2.79
CA GLN A 70 -20.01 -15.33 1.78
C GLN A 70 -20.55 -14.06 2.44
N ASP A 71 -20.18 -12.90 1.87
CA ASP A 71 -20.65 -11.59 2.33
C ASP A 71 -20.49 -11.37 3.85
N PHE A 72 -19.33 -11.79 4.36
CA PHE A 72 -19.04 -11.81 5.79
C PHE A 72 -18.86 -10.42 6.39
N ILE A 73 -18.19 -9.51 5.68
CA ILE A 73 -18.00 -8.11 6.06
C ILE A 73 -18.61 -7.22 4.99
N VAL A 74 -19.55 -6.37 5.39
CA VAL A 74 -20.15 -5.38 4.50
C VAL A 74 -19.14 -4.30 4.15
N ILE A 75 -18.91 -4.10 2.85
CA ILE A 75 -17.98 -3.13 2.31
C ILE A 75 -18.78 -2.05 1.57
N SER A 76 -18.53 -0.79 1.91
CA SER A 76 -19.20 0.35 1.29
C SER A 76 -18.48 0.87 0.04
N ASP A 77 -17.31 0.35 -0.28
CA ASP A 77 -16.53 0.78 -1.44
C ASP A 77 -17.02 0.11 -2.72
N PRO A 78 -17.49 0.87 -3.72
CA PRO A 78 -17.95 0.33 -5.01
C PRO A 78 -16.83 -0.33 -5.84
N LEU A 79 -15.56 -0.10 -5.49
CA LEU A 79 -14.41 -0.68 -6.21
C LEU A 79 -14.13 -2.13 -5.83
N THR A 80 -14.70 -2.63 -4.73
CA THR A 80 -14.47 -4.01 -4.26
C THR A 80 -15.33 -5.05 -4.98
N GLY A 81 -16.35 -4.63 -5.73
CA GLY A 81 -17.26 -5.54 -6.43
C GLY A 81 -18.31 -6.22 -5.55
N GLY A 82 -18.24 -6.09 -4.21
CA GLY A 82 -19.20 -6.66 -3.26
C GLY A 82 -18.66 -6.70 -1.83
N ASP A 83 -19.35 -7.43 -0.97
CA ASP A 83 -18.97 -7.63 0.42
C ASP A 83 -17.83 -8.65 0.55
N LEU A 84 -16.98 -8.49 1.58
CA LEU A 84 -15.84 -9.37 1.79
C LEU A 84 -16.29 -10.74 2.27
N SER A 85 -15.92 -11.78 1.53
CA SER A 85 -16.09 -13.18 1.88
C SER A 85 -14.83 -13.77 2.51
N VAL A 86 -15.01 -14.78 3.35
CA VAL A 86 -13.89 -15.50 4.00
C VAL A 86 -13.91 -16.98 3.60
N ASN A 87 -12.73 -17.56 3.47
CA ASN A 87 -12.55 -18.97 3.18
C ASN A 87 -12.85 -19.86 4.41
N SER A 88 -12.71 -21.18 4.26
CA SER A 88 -12.96 -22.15 5.33
C SER A 88 -12.03 -22.05 6.55
N ALA A 89 -10.91 -21.32 6.40
CA ALA A 89 -9.99 -20.99 7.50
C ALA A 89 -10.31 -19.64 8.14
N GLY A 90 -11.31 -18.91 7.63
CA GLY A 90 -11.75 -17.61 8.15
C GLY A 90 -10.90 -16.44 7.70
N TYR A 91 -10.15 -16.58 6.60
CA TYR A 91 -9.32 -15.50 6.04
C TYR A 91 -9.94 -14.87 4.79
N PRO A 92 -9.68 -13.58 4.54
CA PRO A 92 -10.15 -12.87 3.35
C PRO A 92 -9.84 -13.62 2.05
N ALA A 93 -10.83 -13.77 1.16
CA ALA A 93 -10.65 -14.56 -0.05
C ALA A 93 -11.26 -13.95 -1.31
N ASP A 94 -12.42 -13.33 -1.24
CA ASP A 94 -13.16 -12.82 -2.39
C ASP A 94 -14.15 -11.73 -1.97
N THR A 95 -14.55 -10.86 -2.88
CA THR A 95 -15.64 -9.88 -2.66
C THR A 95 -16.80 -10.07 -3.63
N ARG A 96 -16.68 -10.91 -4.65
CA ARG A 96 -17.69 -11.07 -5.71
C ARG A 96 -18.66 -12.22 -5.47
N GLY A 97 -18.45 -12.99 -4.41
CA GLY A 97 -19.28 -14.14 -4.06
C GLY A 97 -19.23 -15.29 -5.09
N THR A 98 -18.28 -15.26 -6.02
CA THR A 98 -18.14 -16.28 -7.07
C THR A 98 -17.36 -17.48 -6.59
N SER A 99 -16.47 -17.28 -5.61
CA SER A 99 -15.64 -18.30 -5.00
C SER A 99 -15.31 -17.91 -3.58
N LEU A 100 -15.34 -18.85 -2.65
CA LEU A 100 -14.91 -18.63 -1.26
C LEU A 100 -13.42 -18.98 -1.08
N THR A 101 -12.66 -18.91 -2.17
CA THR A 101 -11.22 -19.15 -2.20
C THR A 101 -10.54 -18.06 -3.03
N LEU A 102 -9.38 -17.62 -2.62
CA LEU A 102 -8.58 -16.65 -3.36
C LEU A 102 -7.90 -17.38 -4.53
N ASN A 103 -8.37 -17.14 -5.77
CA ASN A 103 -7.95 -17.94 -6.92
C ASN A 103 -7.64 -17.12 -8.19
N SER A 104 -7.72 -15.80 -8.10
CA SER A 104 -7.49 -14.91 -9.23
C SER A 104 -6.77 -13.61 -8.83
N LYS A 105 -6.26 -12.87 -9.83
CA LYS A 105 -5.71 -11.54 -9.64
C LYS A 105 -6.78 -10.55 -9.16
N ASP A 106 -8.01 -10.70 -9.63
CA ASP A 106 -9.12 -9.86 -9.21
C ASP A 106 -9.42 -10.06 -7.72
N ASP A 107 -9.35 -11.29 -7.20
CA ASP A 107 -9.51 -11.55 -5.78
C ASP A 107 -8.41 -10.87 -4.96
N CYS A 108 -7.16 -10.86 -5.46
CA CYS A 108 -6.07 -10.14 -4.80
C CYS A 108 -6.35 -8.64 -4.71
N LEU A 109 -6.84 -8.03 -5.80
CA LEU A 109 -7.24 -6.62 -5.82
C LEU A 109 -8.37 -6.34 -4.83
N ASP A 110 -9.39 -7.17 -4.86
CA ASP A 110 -10.58 -6.99 -4.05
C ASP A 110 -10.29 -7.18 -2.56
N VAL A 111 -9.50 -8.19 -2.19
CA VAL A 111 -9.08 -8.43 -0.79
C VAL A 111 -8.28 -7.25 -0.25
N TRP A 112 -7.32 -6.70 -1.02
CA TRP A 112 -6.56 -5.53 -0.59
C TRP A 112 -7.46 -4.33 -0.31
N ARG A 113 -8.35 -4.02 -1.25
CA ARG A 113 -9.30 -2.90 -1.14
C ARG A 113 -10.25 -3.08 0.02
N ALA A 114 -10.81 -4.29 0.16
CA ALA A 114 -11.76 -4.60 1.21
C ALA A 114 -11.14 -4.54 2.62
N VAL A 115 -9.94 -5.06 2.78
CA VAL A 115 -9.25 -5.11 4.07
C VAL A 115 -8.78 -3.73 4.52
N LEU A 116 -8.24 -2.93 3.61
CA LEU A 116 -7.77 -1.57 3.93
C LEU A 116 -8.92 -0.57 3.97
N ASN A 117 -9.97 -0.78 3.16
CA ASN A 117 -11.12 0.13 3.03
C ASN A 117 -10.66 1.61 2.92
N SER A 118 -9.60 1.85 2.17
CA SER A 118 -8.93 3.14 2.04
C SER A 118 -8.63 3.46 0.58
N GLN A 119 -8.85 4.72 0.20
CA GLN A 119 -8.44 5.24 -1.10
C GLN A 119 -6.98 5.70 -1.13
N ASP A 120 -6.30 5.72 0.02
CA ASP A 120 -4.92 6.18 0.14
C ASP A 120 -3.89 5.10 -0.22
N ALA A 121 -4.32 3.84 -0.35
CA ALA A 121 -3.48 2.70 -0.72
C ALA A 121 -4.02 2.06 -2.00
N LEU A 122 -3.92 2.79 -3.11
CA LEU A 122 -4.44 2.36 -4.40
C LEU A 122 -3.71 1.12 -4.91
N VAL A 123 -4.48 0.14 -5.37
CA VAL A 123 -3.99 -1.11 -5.96
C VAL A 123 -4.60 -1.33 -7.33
N THR A 124 -3.79 -1.72 -8.29
CA THR A 124 -4.21 -2.12 -9.64
C THR A 124 -3.57 -3.44 -10.04
N GLY A 125 -4.02 -3.99 -11.14
CA GLY A 125 -3.42 -5.18 -11.74
C GLY A 125 -2.21 -4.89 -12.63
N ASP A 126 -1.73 -3.67 -12.62
CA ASP A 126 -0.57 -3.18 -13.35
C ASP A 126 0.13 -2.12 -12.50
N ASN A 127 1.19 -1.51 -13.01
CA ASN A 127 1.95 -0.48 -12.31
C ASN A 127 1.36 0.94 -12.40
N SER A 128 0.05 1.08 -12.61
CA SER A 128 -0.59 2.39 -12.77
C SER A 128 -0.97 3.08 -11.45
N SER A 129 -0.82 2.41 -10.31
CA SER A 129 -1.11 2.94 -8.98
C SER A 129 0.04 2.70 -8.00
N ASP A 130 -0.16 2.96 -6.70
CA ASP A 130 0.89 2.79 -5.69
C ASP A 130 1.30 1.32 -5.52
N PHE A 131 0.36 0.39 -5.65
CA PHE A 131 0.61 -1.05 -5.56
C PHE A 131 0.14 -1.79 -6.80
N GLU A 132 0.90 -2.79 -7.23
CA GLU A 132 0.49 -3.77 -8.22
C GLU A 132 0.18 -5.10 -7.54
N ALA A 133 -1.02 -5.64 -7.76
CA ALA A 133 -1.40 -6.96 -7.26
C ALA A 133 -1.07 -8.04 -8.28
N THR A 134 -0.54 -9.15 -7.80
CA THR A 134 -0.28 -10.36 -8.60
C THR A 134 -0.78 -11.60 -7.86
N TYR A 135 -1.44 -12.50 -8.58
CA TYR A 135 -1.81 -13.81 -8.07
C TYR A 135 -0.71 -14.84 -8.39
N ASN A 136 -0.18 -15.48 -7.36
CA ASN A 136 0.96 -16.41 -7.50
C ASN A 136 0.55 -17.89 -7.58
N GLY A 137 -0.76 -18.18 -7.54
CA GLY A 137 -1.26 -19.52 -7.37
C GLY A 137 -1.34 -19.95 -5.91
N GLY A 138 -1.94 -21.13 -5.64
CA GLY A 138 -2.00 -21.71 -4.28
C GLY A 138 -2.71 -20.85 -3.23
N ASN A 139 -3.62 -19.97 -3.64
CA ASN A 139 -4.33 -19.00 -2.80
C ASN A 139 -3.43 -17.90 -2.20
N THR A 140 -2.40 -17.48 -2.95
CA THR A 140 -1.45 -16.45 -2.52
C THR A 140 -1.43 -15.25 -3.45
N CYS A 141 -1.26 -14.06 -2.87
CA CYS A 141 -1.12 -12.80 -3.56
C CYS A 141 0.21 -12.13 -3.20
N SER A 142 0.80 -11.40 -4.16
CA SER A 142 1.86 -10.44 -3.90
C SER A 142 1.40 -9.04 -4.30
N TYR A 143 1.73 -8.07 -3.48
CA TYR A 143 1.48 -6.64 -3.71
C TYR A 143 2.83 -5.93 -3.76
N ILE A 144 3.18 -5.44 -4.94
CA ILE A 144 4.46 -4.79 -5.22
C ILE A 144 4.27 -3.29 -5.12
N TYR A 145 5.13 -2.60 -4.37
CA TYR A 145 5.10 -1.16 -4.26
C TYR A 145 5.79 -0.52 -5.48
N ASN A 146 5.04 0.18 -6.32
CA ASN A 146 5.52 0.61 -7.65
C ASN A 146 6.60 1.70 -7.61
N LYS A 147 6.74 2.42 -6.49
CA LYS A 147 7.82 3.40 -6.33
C LYS A 147 9.16 2.74 -5.98
N GLN A 148 9.10 1.61 -5.27
CA GLN A 148 10.27 0.81 -4.89
C GLN A 148 9.91 -0.67 -5.04
N VAL A 149 10.24 -1.29 -6.17
CA VAL A 149 9.79 -2.64 -6.55
C VAL A 149 10.38 -3.78 -5.71
N ASN A 150 11.40 -3.52 -4.90
CA ASN A 150 11.93 -4.44 -3.90
C ASN A 150 11.04 -4.52 -2.65
N LEU A 151 10.12 -3.54 -2.46
CA LEU A 151 9.17 -3.53 -1.35
C LEU A 151 7.91 -4.30 -1.76
N THR A 152 7.66 -5.43 -1.11
CA THR A 152 6.52 -6.29 -1.42
C THR A 152 5.79 -6.77 -0.17
N VAL A 153 4.50 -7.03 -0.32
CA VAL A 153 3.66 -7.67 0.70
C VAL A 153 3.11 -8.96 0.12
N ASP A 154 3.43 -10.08 0.73
CA ASP A 154 2.89 -11.39 0.34
C ASP A 154 1.80 -11.81 1.32
N TYR A 155 0.67 -12.26 0.78
CA TYR A 155 -0.47 -12.74 1.53
C TYR A 155 -0.82 -14.18 1.14
N ASP A 156 -0.90 -15.06 2.12
CA ASP A 156 -1.40 -16.44 1.98
C ASP A 156 -2.75 -16.58 2.68
N SER A 157 -3.82 -16.76 1.90
CA SER A 157 -5.16 -16.91 2.46
C SER A 157 -5.41 -18.30 3.09
N ASN A 158 -4.52 -19.26 2.94
CA ASN A 158 -4.66 -20.55 3.63
C ASN A 158 -4.31 -20.44 5.11
N SER A 159 -3.29 -19.64 5.44
CA SER A 159 -2.77 -19.45 6.80
C SER A 159 -3.09 -18.09 7.40
N GLY A 160 -3.44 -17.11 6.55
CA GLY A 160 -3.58 -15.71 6.95
C GLY A 160 -2.26 -15.00 7.15
N ASP A 161 -1.15 -15.61 6.75
CA ASP A 161 0.18 -15.00 6.87
C ASP A 161 0.31 -13.82 5.92
N VAL A 162 0.83 -12.73 6.47
CA VAL A 162 1.23 -11.54 5.72
C VAL A 162 2.69 -11.30 5.98
N THR A 163 3.51 -11.51 4.95
CA THR A 163 4.95 -11.26 4.97
C THR A 163 5.25 -9.94 4.31
N ILE A 164 6.02 -9.09 4.98
CA ILE A 164 6.44 -7.78 4.49
C ILE A 164 7.91 -7.90 4.14
N ASN A 165 8.25 -7.74 2.88
CA ASN A 165 9.61 -7.79 2.37
C ASN A 165 10.07 -6.37 2.07
N ASN A 166 11.15 -5.96 2.70
CA ASN A 166 11.81 -4.67 2.55
C ASN A 166 13.33 -4.86 2.48
N ASP A 167 13.74 -5.91 1.75
CA ASP A 167 15.16 -6.22 1.61
C ASP A 167 15.86 -5.12 0.77
N ASP A 168 16.82 -4.43 1.41
CA ASP A 168 17.76 -3.49 0.81
C ASP A 168 18.82 -4.22 -0.07
#